data_ccf57b02542ac665854be00956bbbb55
#
_entry.id   ccf57b02542ac665854be00956bbbb55
#
_cell.length_a   1.000
_cell.length_b   1.000
_cell.length_c   1.000
_cell.angle_alpha   90.00
_cell.angle_beta   90.00
_cell.angle_gamma   90.00
#
_symmetry.space_group_name_H-M   'P 1'
#
loop_
_entity.id
_entity.type
_entity.pdbx_description
1 polymer ?
#
loop_
_entity_poly.entity_id
_entity_poly.type
_entity_poly.pdbx_seq_one_letter_code
_entity_poly.pdbx_strand_id
1 'polypeptide(L)'
;MKTNTVITNWKKDTTQFDCIGPNGVSTILGTSEEGKEKIASPKAMMLSSLAVCSGLDIVAILKKMKVELDDFKINTVARLTEEHPKYYDEVTVEYHFFGGDVEKDKVEKAVDLSINKYCGVMEMFRNFSKMKTEIKYN
;
A
#
# COMPACT_ATOMS: atom_id res chain seq x y z
N MET A 1 -11.30 -18.23 -13.20
CA MET A 1 -10.72 -17.11 -12.42
C MET A 1 -10.67 -17.44 -10.94
N LYS A 2 -9.68 -16.91 -10.28
CA LYS A 2 -9.47 -17.11 -8.85
C LYS A 2 -10.29 -16.12 -8.04
N THR A 3 -10.88 -16.54 -6.93
CA THR A 3 -11.58 -15.65 -6.00
C THR A 3 -10.90 -15.67 -4.66
N ASN A 4 -10.95 -14.54 -3.97
CA ASN A 4 -10.50 -14.42 -2.58
C ASN A 4 -11.72 -14.10 -1.71
N THR A 5 -11.78 -14.73 -0.55
CA THR A 5 -12.85 -14.45 0.42
C THR A 5 -12.21 -13.96 1.71
N VAL A 6 -12.72 -12.84 2.20
CA VAL A 6 -12.36 -12.29 3.50
C VAL A 6 -13.60 -12.33 4.38
N ILE A 7 -13.47 -12.88 5.58
CA ILE A 7 -14.57 -12.94 6.54
C ILE A 7 -14.34 -11.83 7.57
N THR A 8 -15.32 -10.95 7.72
CA THR A 8 -15.21 -9.79 8.59
C THR A 8 -16.24 -9.88 9.70
N ASN A 9 -15.79 -10.02 10.94
CA ASN A 9 -16.64 -10.21 12.11
C ASN A 9 -16.57 -8.99 13.01
N TRP A 10 -17.73 -8.43 13.35
CA TRP A 10 -17.83 -7.37 14.33
C TRP A 10 -17.48 -7.89 15.72
N LYS A 11 -16.63 -7.17 16.42
CA LYS A 11 -16.35 -7.44 17.83
C LYS A 11 -17.40 -6.68 18.65
N LYS A 12 -18.37 -7.44 19.15
CA LYS A 12 -19.55 -6.88 19.80
C LYS A 12 -19.21 -5.81 20.84
N ASP A 13 -19.98 -4.73 20.81
CA ASP A 13 -19.86 -3.55 21.69
C ASP A 13 -18.56 -2.76 21.52
N THR A 14 -17.93 -2.89 20.34
CA THR A 14 -16.74 -2.10 19.98
C THR A 14 -16.92 -1.47 18.60
N THR A 15 -15.95 -0.64 18.21
CA THR A 15 -15.83 -0.09 16.84
C THR A 15 -14.82 -0.87 16.03
N GLN A 16 -14.58 -2.13 16.39
CA GLN A 16 -13.56 -2.98 15.76
C GLN A 16 -14.18 -4.16 15.03
N PHE A 17 -13.49 -4.56 13.98
CA PHE A 17 -13.81 -5.76 13.20
C PHE A 17 -12.58 -6.63 13.08
N ASP A 18 -12.78 -7.93 13.16
CA ASP A 18 -11.72 -8.91 12.90
C ASP A 18 -11.86 -9.38 11.45
N CYS A 19 -10.84 -9.11 10.64
CA CYS A 19 -10.81 -9.44 9.22
C CYS A 19 -9.93 -10.66 9.00
N ILE A 20 -10.53 -11.77 8.59
CA ILE A 20 -9.81 -13.04 8.37
C ILE A 20 -9.63 -13.24 6.86
N GLY A 21 -8.38 -13.20 6.42
CA GLY A 21 -8.03 -13.36 5.00
C GLY A 21 -8.09 -14.81 4.53
N PRO A 22 -7.89 -15.03 3.22
CA PRO A 22 -7.94 -16.38 2.62
C PRO A 22 -6.93 -17.37 3.21
N ASN A 23 -5.82 -16.87 3.75
CA ASN A 23 -4.79 -17.69 4.40
C ASN A 23 -5.00 -17.88 5.90
N GLY A 24 -6.14 -17.41 6.45
CA GLY A 24 -6.47 -17.53 7.87
C GLY A 24 -5.86 -16.45 8.78
N VAL A 25 -5.12 -15.50 8.21
CA VAL A 25 -4.52 -14.42 9.00
C VAL A 25 -5.56 -13.38 9.39
N SER A 26 -5.59 -13.04 10.67
CA SER A 26 -6.50 -12.06 11.25
C SER A 26 -5.86 -10.67 11.30
N THR A 27 -6.63 -9.66 10.91
CA THR A 27 -6.23 -8.26 10.99
C THR A 27 -7.37 -7.47 11.61
N ILE A 28 -7.08 -6.64 12.60
CA ILE A 28 -8.10 -5.81 13.26
C ILE A 28 -8.15 -4.44 12.63
N LEU A 29 -9.32 -4.05 12.14
CA LEU A 29 -9.57 -2.73 11.59
C LEU A 29 -10.75 -2.09 12.30
N GLY A 30 -10.80 -0.77 12.31
CA GLY A 30 -11.93 -0.07 12.89
C GLY A 30 -11.66 1.42 13.09
N THR A 31 -12.34 1.97 14.05
CA THR A 31 -12.18 3.37 14.46
C THR A 31 -11.56 3.40 15.85
N SER A 32 -10.53 4.23 16.02
CA SER A 32 -9.89 4.41 17.33
C SER A 32 -10.84 5.14 18.28
N GLU A 33 -10.94 4.66 19.49
CA GLU A 33 -11.71 5.29 20.56
C GLU A 33 -10.77 6.04 21.50
N GLU A 34 -11.22 7.20 21.97
CA GLU A 34 -10.46 8.01 22.91
C GLU A 34 -10.16 7.23 24.20
N GLY A 35 -8.92 7.28 24.67
CA GLY A 35 -8.48 6.61 25.88
C GLY A 35 -8.23 5.10 25.75
N LYS A 36 -8.37 4.56 24.54
CA LYS A 36 -8.11 3.14 24.24
C LYS A 36 -6.97 2.97 23.26
N GLU A 37 -6.52 1.74 23.06
CA GLU A 37 -5.49 1.41 22.08
C GLU A 37 -5.92 1.85 20.68
N LYS A 38 -4.99 2.40 19.92
CA LYS A 38 -5.26 2.85 18.55
C LYS A 38 -5.41 1.67 17.60
N ILE A 39 -6.36 1.80 16.70
CA ILE A 39 -6.72 0.78 15.71
C ILE A 39 -6.46 1.33 14.32
N ALA A 40 -5.98 0.47 13.42
CA ALA A 40 -5.77 0.84 12.02
C ALA A 40 -7.10 1.15 11.34
N SER A 41 -7.16 2.26 10.60
CA SER A 41 -8.39 2.65 9.90
C SER A 41 -8.50 1.95 8.55
N PRO A 42 -9.72 1.64 8.08
CA PRO A 42 -9.90 0.94 6.81
C PRO A 42 -9.37 1.71 5.61
N LYS A 43 -9.60 3.02 5.53
CA LYS A 43 -9.11 3.82 4.41
C LYS A 43 -7.58 3.90 4.38
N ALA A 44 -6.94 4.12 5.55
CA ALA A 44 -5.48 4.15 5.62
C ALA A 44 -4.89 2.78 5.29
N MET A 45 -5.56 1.70 5.65
CA MET A 45 -5.12 0.34 5.33
C MET A 45 -5.13 0.09 3.81
N MET A 46 -6.01 0.73 3.06
CA MET A 46 -5.99 0.66 1.59
C MET A 46 -4.69 1.24 1.04
N LEU A 47 -4.19 2.32 1.63
CA LEU A 47 -2.91 2.92 1.22
C LEU A 47 -1.74 2.02 1.54
N SER A 48 -1.78 1.34 2.69
CA SER A 48 -0.77 0.35 3.06
C SER A 48 -0.76 -0.82 2.07
N SER A 49 -1.94 -1.28 1.67
CA SER A 49 -2.08 -2.37 0.70
C SER A 49 -1.50 -1.99 -0.65
N LEU A 50 -1.74 -0.76 -1.11
CA LEU A 50 -1.17 -0.23 -2.35
C LEU A 50 0.36 -0.21 -2.26
N ALA A 51 0.91 0.34 -1.18
CA ALA A 51 2.35 0.44 -0.99
C ALA A 51 3.03 -0.94 -0.94
N VAL A 52 2.47 -1.86 -0.15
CA VAL A 52 3.04 -3.21 -0.01
C VAL A 52 2.97 -3.99 -1.32
N CYS A 53 1.84 -3.93 -2.03
CA CYS A 53 1.69 -4.61 -3.31
C CYS A 53 2.76 -4.17 -4.31
N SER A 54 2.94 -2.86 -4.47
CA SER A 54 3.96 -2.28 -5.33
C SER A 54 5.36 -2.57 -4.80
N GLY A 55 5.57 -2.44 -3.50
CA GLY A 55 6.87 -2.66 -2.86
C GLY A 55 7.39 -4.08 -2.99
N LEU A 56 6.50 -5.07 -2.88
CA LEU A 56 6.88 -6.48 -3.05
C LEU A 56 7.43 -6.75 -4.45
N ASP A 57 6.79 -6.18 -5.48
CA ASP A 57 7.28 -6.30 -6.86
C ASP A 57 8.67 -5.68 -6.99
N ILE A 58 8.82 -4.45 -6.49
CA ILE A 58 10.08 -3.70 -6.59
C ILE A 58 11.23 -4.46 -5.93
N VAL A 59 11.02 -4.93 -4.71
CA VAL A 59 12.03 -5.70 -3.97
C VAL A 59 12.41 -6.97 -4.74
N ALA A 60 11.42 -7.70 -5.25
CA ALA A 60 11.67 -8.94 -6.00
C ALA A 60 12.45 -8.67 -7.29
N ILE A 61 12.07 -7.63 -8.03
CA ILE A 61 12.73 -7.26 -9.30
C ILE A 61 14.18 -6.80 -9.05
N LEU A 62 14.39 -5.95 -8.06
CA LEU A 62 15.74 -5.47 -7.72
C LEU A 62 16.64 -6.63 -7.28
N LYS A 63 16.10 -7.59 -6.55
CA LYS A 63 16.85 -8.80 -6.16
C LYS A 63 17.30 -9.59 -7.38
N LYS A 64 16.41 -9.77 -8.38
CA LYS A 64 16.76 -10.44 -9.64
C LYS A 64 17.79 -9.66 -10.43
N MET A 65 17.77 -8.33 -10.38
CA MET A 65 18.74 -7.46 -11.03
C MET A 65 20.05 -7.35 -10.26
N LYS A 66 20.16 -8.03 -9.10
CA LYS A 66 21.34 -7.99 -8.20
C LYS A 66 21.65 -6.59 -7.70
N VAL A 67 20.62 -5.80 -7.42
CA VAL A 67 20.72 -4.49 -6.79
C VAL A 67 20.54 -4.64 -5.29
N GLU A 68 21.49 -4.19 -4.51
CA GLU A 68 21.41 -4.18 -3.06
C GLU A 68 21.04 -2.78 -2.58
N LEU A 69 20.13 -2.71 -1.63
CA LEU A 69 19.70 -1.48 -0.99
C LEU A 69 20.03 -1.57 0.50
N ASP A 70 20.41 -0.45 1.08
CA ASP A 70 20.58 -0.38 2.54
C ASP A 70 19.22 -0.35 3.23
N ASP A 71 18.25 0.34 2.61
CA ASP A 71 16.88 0.41 3.10
C ASP A 71 15.94 0.87 1.98
N PHE A 72 14.65 0.66 2.20
CA PHE A 72 13.60 1.05 1.26
C PHE A 72 12.35 1.45 2.04
N LYS A 73 11.81 2.62 1.73
CA LYS A 73 10.63 3.14 2.40
C LYS A 73 9.65 3.68 1.36
N ILE A 74 8.37 3.52 1.62
CA ILE A 74 7.31 4.05 0.76
C ILE A 74 6.42 4.95 1.60
N ASN A 75 6.27 6.20 1.17
CA ASN A 75 5.28 7.11 1.72
C ASN A 75 4.13 7.21 0.73
N THR A 76 2.93 6.95 1.19
CA THR A 76 1.73 7.06 0.37
C THR A 76 0.89 8.22 0.91
N VAL A 77 0.77 9.27 0.11
CA VAL A 77 0.08 10.50 0.48
C VAL A 77 -1.19 10.59 -0.33
N ALA A 78 -2.33 10.65 0.32
CA ALA A 78 -3.63 10.64 -0.35
C ALA A 78 -4.51 11.79 0.12
N ARG A 79 -5.22 12.38 -0.83
CA ARG A 79 -6.17 13.45 -0.56
C ARG A 79 -7.59 12.88 -0.50
N LEU A 80 -8.29 13.16 0.59
CA LEU A 80 -9.70 12.81 0.73
C LEU A 80 -10.58 13.92 0.14
N THR A 81 -11.67 13.52 -0.50
CA THR A 81 -12.69 14.46 -0.93
C THR A 81 -13.38 15.08 0.30
N GLU A 82 -13.97 16.27 0.14
CA GLU A 82 -14.60 16.99 1.24
C GLU A 82 -16.02 16.51 1.55
N GLU A 83 -16.75 16.08 0.54
CA GLU A 83 -18.15 15.66 0.67
C GLU A 83 -18.31 14.15 0.75
N HIS A 84 -19.32 13.68 1.47
CA HIS A 84 -19.63 12.26 1.53
C HIS A 84 -20.23 11.75 0.22
N PRO A 85 -19.87 10.55 -0.23
CA PRO A 85 -18.92 9.64 0.40
C PRO A 85 -17.47 10.11 0.18
N LYS A 86 -16.71 10.20 1.26
CA LYS A 86 -15.30 10.63 1.20
C LYS A 86 -14.42 9.50 0.71
N TYR A 87 -13.65 9.77 -0.34
CA TYR A 87 -12.72 8.81 -0.93
C TYR A 87 -11.43 9.51 -1.34
N TYR A 88 -10.40 8.72 -1.63
CA TYR A 88 -9.14 9.28 -2.13
C TYR A 88 -9.26 9.60 -3.62
N ASP A 89 -9.23 10.88 -3.96
CA ASP A 89 -9.30 11.32 -5.36
C ASP A 89 -7.93 11.55 -5.99
N GLU A 90 -6.89 11.70 -5.18
CA GLU A 90 -5.52 11.86 -5.64
C GLU A 90 -4.58 11.16 -4.66
N VAL A 91 -3.69 10.32 -5.18
CA VAL A 91 -2.73 9.57 -4.37
C VAL A 91 -1.34 9.70 -4.99
N THR A 92 -0.37 10.06 -4.16
CA THR A 92 1.04 10.11 -4.54
C THR A 92 1.78 9.02 -3.78
N VAL A 93 2.46 8.13 -4.50
CA VAL A 93 3.30 7.10 -3.91
C VAL A 93 4.76 7.51 -4.08
N GLU A 94 5.44 7.72 -2.97
CA GLU A 94 6.85 8.14 -2.95
C GLU A 94 7.71 6.97 -2.55
N TYR A 95 8.55 6.51 -3.49
CA TYR A 95 9.48 5.41 -3.27
C TYR A 95 10.84 5.98 -2.88
N HIS A 96 11.27 5.73 -1.66
CA HIS A 96 12.54 6.21 -1.12
C HIS A 96 13.56 5.08 -1.03
N PHE A 97 14.65 5.23 -1.77
CA PHE A 97 15.73 4.24 -1.83
C PHE A 97 16.96 4.76 -1.11
N PHE A 98 17.54 3.92 -0.28
CA PHE A 98 18.71 4.24 0.54
C PHE A 98 19.87 3.33 0.15
N GLY A 99 21.01 3.94 -0.13
CA GLY A 99 22.23 3.21 -0.48
C GLY A 99 23.23 4.14 -1.16
N GLY A 100 24.52 3.91 -0.93
CA GLY A 100 25.59 4.75 -1.48
C GLY A 100 25.76 4.63 -2.98
N ASP A 101 25.59 3.43 -3.52
CA ASP A 101 25.83 3.13 -4.93
C ASP A 101 24.58 2.52 -5.59
N VAL A 102 23.45 3.16 -5.41
CA VAL A 102 22.19 2.69 -5.98
C VAL A 102 22.20 2.89 -7.50
N GLU A 103 21.98 1.81 -8.24
CA GLU A 103 21.91 1.86 -9.71
C GLU A 103 20.53 2.39 -10.14
N LYS A 104 20.47 3.70 -10.37
CA LYS A 104 19.22 4.43 -10.66
C LYS A 104 18.44 3.87 -11.84
N ASP A 105 19.12 3.49 -12.92
CA ASP A 105 18.46 2.93 -14.09
C ASP A 105 17.68 1.65 -13.77
N LYS A 106 18.27 0.79 -12.94
CA LYS A 106 17.63 -0.46 -12.53
C LYS A 106 16.46 -0.19 -11.59
N VAL A 107 16.62 0.76 -10.66
CA VAL A 107 15.56 1.18 -9.74
C VAL A 107 14.37 1.73 -10.52
N GLU A 108 14.60 2.62 -11.46
CA GLU A 108 13.55 3.21 -12.28
C GLU A 108 12.81 2.14 -13.08
N LYS A 109 13.54 1.18 -13.65
CA LYS A 109 12.95 0.07 -14.37
C LYS A 109 12.10 -0.83 -13.45
N ALA A 110 12.58 -1.12 -12.25
CA ALA A 110 11.84 -1.94 -11.29
C ALA A 110 10.54 -1.26 -10.87
N VAL A 111 10.59 0.04 -10.58
CA VAL A 111 9.39 0.83 -10.23
C VAL A 111 8.41 0.85 -11.39
N ASP A 112 8.89 1.14 -12.61
CA ASP A 112 8.04 1.16 -13.81
C ASP A 112 7.32 -0.16 -14.04
N LEU A 113 8.03 -1.28 -13.90
CA LEU A 113 7.45 -2.60 -14.07
C LEU A 113 6.37 -2.88 -13.01
N SER A 114 6.60 -2.48 -11.77
CA SER A 114 5.61 -2.65 -10.72
C SER A 114 4.34 -1.86 -10.99
N ILE A 115 4.48 -0.56 -11.22
CA ILE A 115 3.31 0.33 -11.33
C ILE A 115 2.53 0.16 -12.64
N ASN A 116 3.18 -0.28 -13.72
CA ASN A 116 2.54 -0.39 -15.03
C ASN A 116 2.24 -1.83 -15.47
N LYS A 117 2.82 -2.83 -14.84
CA LYS A 117 2.63 -4.21 -15.29
C LYS A 117 2.16 -5.16 -14.20
N TYR A 118 2.70 -5.08 -12.98
CA TYR A 118 2.50 -6.13 -11.99
C TYR A 118 1.57 -5.78 -10.83
N CYS A 119 1.55 -4.53 -10.38
CA CYS A 119 0.77 -4.16 -9.19
C CYS A 119 -0.72 -4.03 -9.48
N GLY A 120 -1.49 -5.08 -9.13
CA GLY A 120 -2.94 -5.09 -9.32
C GLY A 120 -3.66 -4.03 -8.49
N VAL A 121 -3.16 -3.75 -7.28
CA VAL A 121 -3.77 -2.72 -6.42
C VAL A 121 -3.60 -1.33 -7.03
N MET A 122 -2.43 -1.05 -7.64
CA MET A 122 -2.20 0.19 -8.38
C MET A 122 -3.23 0.34 -9.51
N GLU A 123 -3.50 -0.75 -10.24
CA GLU A 123 -4.50 -0.75 -11.30
C GLU A 123 -5.90 -0.44 -10.76
N MET A 124 -6.26 -1.02 -9.62
CA MET A 124 -7.53 -0.72 -8.97
C MET A 124 -7.64 0.76 -8.62
N PHE A 125 -6.59 1.32 -8.01
CA PHE A 125 -6.57 2.74 -7.64
C PHE A 125 -6.70 3.68 -8.83
N ARG A 126 -6.14 3.33 -10.00
CA ARG A 126 -6.29 4.15 -11.21
C ARG A 126 -7.74 4.36 -11.61
N ASN A 127 -8.63 3.45 -11.23
CA ASN A 127 -10.04 3.52 -11.58
C ASN A 127 -10.81 4.55 -10.74
N PHE A 128 -10.29 5.03 -9.62
CA PHE A 128 -11.00 5.99 -8.78
C PHE A 128 -10.14 7.17 -8.31
N SER A 129 -8.83 7.11 -8.50
CA SER A 129 -7.92 8.17 -8.05
C SER A 129 -6.97 8.59 -9.16
N LYS A 130 -6.56 9.85 -9.12
CA LYS A 130 -5.44 10.31 -9.92
C LYS A 130 -4.15 9.85 -9.23
N MET A 131 -3.40 8.99 -9.90
CA MET A 131 -2.19 8.39 -9.35
C MET A 131 -0.94 9.15 -9.80
N LYS A 132 -0.09 9.46 -8.82
CA LYS A 132 1.24 10.06 -9.04
C LYS A 132 2.28 9.18 -8.37
N THR A 133 3.42 9.05 -8.96
CA THR A 133 4.54 8.29 -8.39
C THR A 133 5.81 9.13 -8.44
N GLU A 134 6.61 9.03 -7.39
CA GLU A 134 7.89 9.74 -7.28
C GLU A 134 8.95 8.76 -6.79
N ILE A 135 10.17 8.92 -7.29
CA ILE A 135 11.33 8.14 -6.84
C ILE A 135 12.31 9.11 -6.19
N LYS A 136 12.73 8.78 -4.98
CA LYS A 136 13.67 9.61 -4.20
C LYS A 136 14.86 8.76 -3.75
N TYR A 137 16.04 9.32 -3.90
CA TYR A 137 17.30 8.68 -3.49
C TYR A 137 17.86 9.42 -2.27
N ASN A 138 18.17 8.66 -1.24
CA ASN A 138 18.66 9.23 0.03
C ASN A 138 20.00 8.65 0.45
#